data_9a68932a13c1f4347a7e1e617832f292
#
_entry.id   9a68932a13c1f4347a7e1e617832f292
#
_cell.length_a   1.000
_cell.length_b   1.000
_cell.length_c   1.000
_cell.angle_alpha   90.00
_cell.angle_beta   90.00
_cell.angle_gamma   90.00
#
_symmetry.space_group_name_H-M   'P 1'
#
loop_
_entity.id
_entity.type
_entity.pdbx_description
1 polymer ?
#
loop_
_entity_poly.entity_id
_entity_poly.type
_entity_poly.pdbx_seq_one_letter_code
_entity_poly.pdbx_strand_id
1 'polypeptide(L)'
;MKPISFIQPSRNNLKYLKWSYESIRKNLDPIHEICWADDFSDDGTWEWMNEIAEKDPNVKIHRNDGPNRLGHTILYDTLVNDYATNDIVMIYHAD
;
A
#
# COMPACT_ATOMS: atom_id res chain seq x y z
N MET A 1 -5.92 19.99 -8.12
CA MET A 1 -6.33 18.92 -7.18
C MET A 1 -5.20 18.63 -6.20
N LYS A 2 -5.51 18.53 -4.93
CA LYS A 2 -4.49 18.15 -3.94
C LYS A 2 -4.23 16.65 -4.01
N PRO A 3 -2.96 16.22 -4.00
CA PRO A 3 -2.67 14.80 -3.99
C PRO A 3 -3.12 14.13 -2.70
N ILE A 4 -3.49 12.87 -2.82
CA ILE A 4 -3.99 12.03 -1.73
C ILE A 4 -2.99 10.89 -1.51
N SER A 5 -2.79 10.49 -0.26
CA SER A 5 -2.06 9.28 0.07
C SER A 5 -3.04 8.16 0.39
N PHE A 6 -3.04 7.11 -0.42
CA PHE A 6 -3.86 5.91 -0.19
C PHE A 6 -3.08 4.96 0.70
N ILE A 7 -3.70 4.54 1.80
CA ILE A 7 -3.05 3.70 2.82
C ILE A 7 -3.68 2.32 2.80
N GLN A 8 -2.88 1.31 2.45
CA GLN A 8 -3.38 -0.06 2.27
C GLN A 8 -2.46 -1.09 2.92
N PRO A 9 -2.68 -1.43 4.19
CA PRO A 9 -2.06 -2.63 4.77
C PRO A 9 -2.69 -3.87 4.16
N SER A 10 -1.90 -4.89 3.90
CA SER A 10 -2.38 -6.10 3.23
C SER A 10 -1.71 -7.35 3.77
N ARG A 11 -2.42 -8.46 3.71
CA ARG A 11 -1.88 -9.78 4.01
C ARG A 11 -2.57 -10.84 3.16
N ASN A 12 -1.75 -11.54 2.35
CA ASN A 12 -2.22 -12.65 1.50
C ASN A 12 -3.45 -12.29 0.67
N ASN A 13 -3.42 -11.12 0.05
CA ASN A 13 -4.55 -10.63 -0.75
C ASN A 13 -4.07 -10.03 -2.07
N LEU A 14 -3.15 -10.73 -2.72
CA LEU A 14 -2.48 -10.24 -3.93
C LEU A 14 -3.45 -9.91 -5.05
N LYS A 15 -4.42 -10.79 -5.28
CA LYS A 15 -5.38 -10.59 -6.38
C LYS A 15 -6.17 -9.30 -6.22
N TYR A 16 -6.65 -9.03 -5.01
CA TYR A 16 -7.39 -7.81 -4.71
C TYR A 16 -6.50 -6.57 -4.80
N LEU A 17 -5.27 -6.69 -4.30
CA LEU A 17 -4.33 -5.58 -4.32
C LEU A 17 -3.97 -5.18 -5.75
N LYS A 18 -3.78 -6.14 -6.65
CA LYS A 18 -3.56 -5.88 -8.06
C LYS A 18 -4.74 -5.14 -8.69
N TRP A 19 -5.93 -5.61 -8.43
CA TRP A 19 -7.15 -4.98 -8.94
C TRP A 19 -7.28 -3.53 -8.41
N SER A 20 -7.05 -3.34 -7.12
CA SER A 20 -7.12 -2.04 -6.49
C SER A 20 -6.10 -1.06 -7.10
N TYR A 21 -4.86 -1.50 -7.29
CA TYR A 21 -3.82 -0.69 -7.89
C TYR A 21 -4.20 -0.25 -9.31
N GLU A 22 -4.63 -1.19 -10.12
CA GLU A 22 -5.05 -0.89 -11.50
C GLU A 22 -6.21 0.10 -11.52
N SER A 23 -7.18 -0.07 -10.63
CA SER A 23 -8.32 0.82 -10.53
C SER A 23 -7.91 2.25 -10.13
N ILE A 24 -7.04 2.38 -9.16
CA ILE A 24 -6.55 3.70 -8.73
C ILE A 24 -5.79 4.39 -9.87
N ARG A 25 -4.89 3.69 -10.52
CA ARG A 25 -4.06 4.29 -11.58
C ARG A 25 -4.84 4.56 -12.86
N LYS A 26 -5.88 3.78 -13.15
CA LYS A 26 -6.72 3.98 -14.33
C LYS A 26 -7.68 5.15 -14.17
N ASN A 27 -8.24 5.33 -12.97
CA ASN A 27 -9.35 6.25 -12.75
C ASN A 27 -8.96 7.56 -12.05
N LEU A 28 -7.76 7.63 -11.48
CA LEU A 28 -7.30 8.78 -10.71
C LEU A 28 -5.97 9.30 -11.26
N ASP A 29 -5.66 10.55 -10.92
CA ASP A 29 -4.41 11.19 -11.33
C ASP A 29 -3.21 10.45 -10.74
N PRO A 30 -2.16 10.17 -11.52
CA PRO A 30 -0.97 9.48 -10.99
C PRO A 30 -0.16 10.27 -9.97
N ILE A 31 -0.50 11.54 -9.69
CA ILE A 31 0.13 12.27 -8.60
C ILE A 31 -0.23 11.71 -7.22
N HIS A 32 -1.31 10.95 -7.12
CA HIS A 32 -1.70 10.36 -5.84
C HIS A 32 -0.71 9.29 -5.43
N GLU A 33 -0.38 9.30 -4.15
CA GLU A 33 0.58 8.37 -3.55
C GLU A 33 -0.15 7.12 -3.04
N ILE A 34 0.47 5.97 -3.25
CA ILE A 34 -0.04 4.71 -2.69
C ILE A 34 1.00 4.19 -1.70
N CYS A 35 0.57 3.96 -0.47
CA CYS A 35 1.44 3.43 0.58
C CYS A 35 0.94 2.04 0.98
N TRP A 36 1.75 1.03 0.68
CA TRP A 36 1.44 -0.36 1.00
C TRP A 36 2.27 -0.86 2.16
N ALA A 37 1.66 -1.68 3.00
CA ALA A 37 2.39 -2.46 4.00
C ALA A 37 2.00 -3.92 3.85
N ASP A 38 3.00 -4.79 3.86
CA ASP A 38 2.79 -6.23 3.81
C ASP A 38 2.99 -6.83 5.19
N ASP A 39 1.98 -7.50 5.73
CA ASP A 39 2.00 -8.10 7.06
C ASP A 39 2.41 -9.58 6.99
N PHE A 40 3.63 -9.82 6.52
CA PHE A 40 4.23 -11.15 6.44
C PHE A 40 3.43 -12.11 5.54
N SER A 41 3.14 -11.68 4.31
CA SER A 41 2.44 -12.51 3.31
C SER A 41 3.38 -13.58 2.75
N ASP A 42 2.77 -14.69 2.31
CA ASP A 42 3.48 -15.79 1.67
C ASP A 42 2.90 -16.17 0.29
N ASP A 43 2.07 -15.31 -0.29
CA ASP A 43 1.39 -15.55 -1.58
C ASP A 43 2.00 -14.78 -2.75
N GLY A 44 3.16 -14.16 -2.55
CA GLY A 44 3.79 -13.33 -3.58
C GLY A 44 3.41 -11.84 -3.51
N THR A 45 2.64 -11.44 -2.52
CA THR A 45 2.22 -10.04 -2.36
C THR A 45 3.43 -9.10 -2.26
N TRP A 46 4.40 -9.43 -1.39
CA TRP A 46 5.56 -8.58 -1.18
C TRP A 46 6.42 -8.44 -2.44
N GLU A 47 6.63 -9.55 -3.15
CA GLU A 47 7.40 -9.55 -4.38
C GLU A 47 6.74 -8.68 -5.45
N TRP A 48 5.42 -8.75 -5.57
CA TRP A 48 4.67 -7.92 -6.50
C TRP A 48 4.73 -6.43 -6.12
N MET A 49 4.64 -6.12 -4.82
CA MET A 49 4.78 -4.73 -4.35
C MET A 49 6.12 -4.14 -4.76
N ASN A 50 7.19 -4.93 -4.66
CA ASN A 50 8.53 -4.49 -5.07
C ASN A 50 8.59 -4.20 -6.56
N GLU A 51 7.98 -5.04 -7.39
CA GLU A 51 7.94 -4.82 -8.84
C GLU A 51 7.26 -3.50 -9.18
N ILE A 52 6.14 -3.22 -8.54
CA ILE A 52 5.39 -1.98 -8.78
C ILE A 52 6.18 -0.77 -8.27
N ALA A 53 6.78 -0.86 -7.10
CA ALA A 53 7.54 0.25 -6.53
C ALA A 53 8.74 0.64 -7.41
N GLU A 54 9.32 -0.30 -8.13
CA GLU A 54 10.40 -0.02 -9.08
C GLU A 54 9.92 0.79 -10.29
N LYS A 55 8.67 0.60 -10.69
CA LYS A 55 8.11 1.23 -11.88
C LYS A 55 7.35 2.52 -11.58
N ASP A 56 6.78 2.63 -10.39
CA ASP A 56 5.88 3.73 -10.02
C ASP A 56 6.51 4.54 -8.88
N PRO A 57 6.99 5.77 -9.16
CA PRO A 57 7.66 6.57 -8.13
C PRO A 57 6.74 7.05 -7.02
N ASN A 58 5.42 6.94 -7.20
CA ASN A 58 4.43 7.34 -6.19
C ASN A 58 3.87 6.15 -5.43
N VAL A 59 4.60 5.02 -5.42
CA VAL A 59 4.28 3.86 -4.59
C VAL A 59 5.37 3.67 -3.55
N LYS A 60 4.97 3.58 -2.29
CA LYS A 60 5.87 3.31 -1.17
C LYS A 60 5.48 2.02 -0.49
N ILE A 61 6.45 1.26 -0.06
CA ILE A 61 6.22 -0.06 0.51
C ILE A 61 6.95 -0.25 1.83
N HIS A 62 6.33 -1.04 2.70
CA HIS A 62 6.88 -1.42 3.99
C HIS A 62 6.52 -2.87 4.26
N ARG A 63 7.40 -3.62 4.94
CA ARG A 63 7.10 -5.00 5.30
C ARG A 63 7.32 -5.27 6.79
N ASN A 64 6.36 -5.96 7.37
CA ASN A 64 6.57 -6.66 8.62
C ASN A 64 7.10 -8.06 8.30
N ASP A 65 8.35 -8.32 8.67
CA ASP A 65 9.02 -9.59 8.36
C ASP A 65 8.62 -10.74 9.28
N GLY A 66 7.69 -10.50 10.18
CA GLY A 66 7.21 -11.54 11.05
C GLY A 66 8.19 -11.98 12.12
N PRO A 67 8.01 -13.20 12.68
CA PRO A 67 6.95 -14.16 12.31
C PRO A 67 5.56 -13.77 12.79
N ASN A 68 5.42 -12.81 13.69
CA ASN A 68 4.13 -12.39 14.21
C ASN A 68 3.53 -11.29 13.36
N ARG A 69 2.23 -11.40 13.09
CA ARG A 69 1.51 -10.33 12.40
C ARG A 69 1.33 -9.15 13.33
N LEU A 70 1.42 -7.93 12.77
CA LEU A 70 1.19 -6.71 13.51
C LEU A 70 -0.29 -6.29 13.50
N GLY A 71 -1.02 -6.69 12.47
CA GLY A 71 -2.39 -6.26 12.28
C GLY A 71 -2.50 -4.92 11.56
N HIS A 72 -3.68 -4.63 11.03
CA HIS A 72 -3.89 -3.46 10.18
C HIS A 72 -3.73 -2.15 10.94
N THR A 73 -4.19 -2.06 12.19
CA THR A 73 -4.12 -0.81 12.95
C THR A 73 -2.70 -0.31 13.10
N ILE A 74 -1.76 -1.20 13.47
CA ILE A 74 -0.35 -0.82 13.63
C ILE A 74 0.24 -0.42 12.29
N LEU A 75 -0.08 -1.15 11.22
CA LEU A 75 0.44 -0.85 9.90
C LEU A 75 -0.14 0.43 9.32
N TYR A 76 -1.40 0.75 9.59
CA TYR A 76 -1.96 2.06 9.22
C TYR A 76 -1.16 3.18 9.87
N ASP A 77 -0.90 3.08 11.17
CA ASP A 77 -0.13 4.11 11.88
C ASP A 77 1.27 4.25 11.30
N THR A 78 1.93 3.14 11.01
CA THR A 78 3.27 3.16 10.40
C THR A 78 3.25 3.86 9.05
N LEU A 79 2.31 3.50 8.17
CA LEU A 79 2.24 4.10 6.84
C LEU A 79 1.91 5.59 6.91
N VAL A 80 1.00 6.00 7.78
CA VAL A 80 0.63 7.40 7.91
C VAL A 80 1.78 8.23 8.48
N ASN A 81 2.45 7.73 9.50
CA ASN A 81 3.47 8.50 10.21
C ASN A 81 4.83 8.51 9.51
N ASP A 82 5.19 7.39 8.86
CA ASP A 82 6.55 7.22 8.35
C ASP A 82 6.66 7.30 6.83
N TYR A 83 5.59 7.07 6.10
CA TYR A 83 5.62 6.96 4.63
C TYR A 83 4.77 7.98 3.89
N ALA A 84 3.56 8.26 4.37
CA ALA A 84 2.66 9.17 3.66
C ALA A 84 3.21 10.61 3.70
N THR A 85 3.23 11.27 2.54
CA THR A 85 3.77 12.62 2.41
C THR A 85 2.72 13.67 2.11
N ASN A 86 1.47 13.27 1.87
CA ASN A 86 0.39 14.19 1.54
C ASN A 86 -0.49 14.46 2.76
N ASP A 87 -1.06 15.67 2.80
CA ASP A 87 -1.92 16.09 3.91
C ASP A 87 -3.25 15.33 3.95
N ILE A 88 -3.75 14.95 2.77
CA ILE A 88 -4.99 14.19 2.67
C ILE A 88 -4.64 12.71 2.60
N VAL A 89 -5.17 11.95 3.56
CA VAL A 89 -4.92 10.52 3.66
C VAL A 89 -6.24 9.78 3.55
N MET A 90 -6.28 8.78 2.65
CA MET A 90 -7.46 7.92 2.49
C MET A 90 -7.07 6.49 2.87
N ILE A 91 -7.79 5.94 3.83
CA ILE A 91 -7.63 4.54 4.21
C ILE A 91 -8.43 3.70 3.23
N TYR A 92 -7.76 2.75 2.58
CA TYR A 92 -8.35 1.95 1.52
C TYR A 92 -8.08 0.48 1.83
N HIS A 93 -9.12 -0.25 2.18
CA HIS A 93 -8.97 -1.66 2.55
C HIS A 93 -8.61 -2.50 1.33
N ALA A 94 -7.71 -3.46 1.53
CA ALA A 94 -7.26 -4.38 0.49
C ALA A 94 -7.89 -5.77 0.62
N ASP A 95 -8.94 -5.90 1.37
CA ASP A 95 -9.62 -7.18 1.58
C ASP A 95 -11.13 -7.08 1.48
#